data_9e01b87e5eecfbcc9621a276e48b4dd1
#
_entry.id   9e01b87e5eecfbcc9621a276e48b4dd1
#
_cell.length_a   1.000
_cell.length_b   1.000
_cell.length_c   1.000
_cell.angle_alpha   90.00
_cell.angle_beta   90.00
_cell.angle_gamma   90.00
#
_symmetry.space_group_name_H-M   'P 1'
#
loop_
_entity.id
_entity.type
_entity.pdbx_description
1 polymer ?
#
loop_
_entity_poly.entity_id
_entity_poly.type
_entity_poly.pdbx_seq_one_letter_code
_entity_poly.pdbx_strand_id
1 'polypeptide(L)'
;MAVVLDAFISGLAGTLKDMAKEEVDLLLGVPGEIQKLQRSLRNIHSVLRDAEKRRIEDEDVNDWLMELKDVMYDADDLLDECRMEAEKWTPRESDPKPSTSCGFPFFACFREVKFRHAVGVKIKDLNDRLEEISARRSKLQLHVSAAERRVVPRVSRITSPVMESDMVGERLEEDAEALVEQLTKQDPSKNVVVLATVGIGGIGKTTLAQKVFNDGKIKASFRTTIWVCVSQEFSETDLLRNIVKGAGGSHGGEQSRSLLEPLVEGLLRGNKFLLVLDDVWDAQIWDDLLRNPLQGGAAGSRVLVTTRNAGIARQMKAAHVHEMKLLPPEDGWSLLCKKATMNAEEERDAQYLKDTGMKIVEKCGGLPLAIKTIGGVLRDRGLNRSAWEEVLRSAAWSRTGLPEGIHGALYLSYQDLPSHLKQCFLYCALFQEDF
;
A
#
# COMPACT_ATOMS: atom_id res chain seq x y z
N MET A 1 -4.35 13.78 -10.41
CA MET A 1 -5.70 13.98 -10.95
C MET A 1 -5.96 13.05 -12.14
N ALA A 2 -5.09 12.98 -13.16
CA ALA A 2 -5.30 12.08 -14.30
C ALA A 2 -5.30 10.59 -13.92
N VAL A 3 -4.49 10.14 -12.98
CA VAL A 3 -4.52 8.75 -12.49
C VAL A 3 -5.88 8.39 -11.89
N VAL A 4 -6.50 9.35 -11.17
CA VAL A 4 -7.86 9.19 -10.63
C VAL A 4 -8.88 9.14 -11.77
N LEU A 5 -8.78 10.07 -12.71
CA LEU A 5 -9.63 10.10 -13.89
C LEU A 5 -9.42 8.86 -14.77
N ASP A 6 -8.20 8.37 -14.88
CA ASP A 6 -7.84 7.16 -15.62
C ASP A 6 -8.49 5.90 -15.02
N ALA A 7 -8.37 5.71 -13.70
CA ALA A 7 -9.00 4.61 -12.99
C ALA A 7 -10.54 4.72 -13.07
N PHE A 8 -11.08 5.93 -12.91
CA PHE A 8 -12.50 6.20 -12.98
C PHE A 8 -13.07 5.93 -14.39
N ILE A 9 -12.41 6.42 -15.44
CA ILE A 9 -12.80 6.16 -16.83
C ILE A 9 -12.73 4.66 -17.13
N SER A 10 -11.70 3.97 -16.62
CA SER A 10 -11.56 2.52 -16.81
C SER A 10 -12.69 1.74 -16.12
N GLY A 11 -13.04 2.12 -14.88
CA GLY A 11 -14.14 1.54 -14.11
C GLY A 11 -15.49 1.79 -14.79
N LEU A 12 -15.75 3.03 -15.17
CA LEU A 12 -16.97 3.44 -15.88
C LEU A 12 -17.08 2.73 -17.23
N ALA A 13 -16.00 2.64 -18.00
CA ALA A 13 -15.97 1.94 -19.28
C ALA A 13 -16.23 0.44 -19.13
N GLY A 14 -15.79 -0.18 -18.03
CA GLY A 14 -16.12 -1.56 -17.67
C GLY A 14 -17.62 -1.75 -17.42
N THR A 15 -18.21 -0.93 -16.56
CA THR A 15 -19.65 -0.96 -16.27
C THR A 15 -20.50 -0.69 -17.50
N LEU A 16 -20.13 0.31 -18.30
CA LEU A 16 -20.83 0.64 -19.54
C LEU A 16 -20.68 -0.45 -20.63
N LYS A 17 -19.58 -1.23 -20.61
CA LYS A 17 -19.40 -2.36 -21.52
C LYS A 17 -20.42 -3.46 -21.25
N ASP A 18 -20.76 -3.68 -19.99
CA ASP A 18 -21.79 -4.65 -19.61
C ASP A 18 -23.19 -4.14 -19.93
N MET A 19 -23.39 -2.82 -19.94
CA MET A 19 -24.64 -2.15 -20.31
C MET A 19 -24.83 -1.96 -21.84
N ALA A 20 -23.77 -2.01 -22.62
CA ALA A 20 -23.81 -1.76 -24.09
C ALA A 20 -24.33 -2.92 -24.92
N LYS A 21 -25.20 -3.77 -24.37
CA LYS A 21 -25.96 -4.75 -25.14
C LYS A 21 -27.13 -4.05 -25.83
N GLU A 22 -27.41 -4.40 -27.09
CA GLU A 22 -28.51 -3.80 -27.89
C GLU A 22 -29.84 -3.75 -27.14
N GLU A 23 -30.12 -4.76 -26.30
CA GLU A 23 -31.32 -4.84 -25.48
C GLU A 23 -31.41 -3.71 -24.43
N VAL A 24 -30.27 -3.26 -23.87
CA VAL A 24 -30.22 -2.17 -22.83
C VAL A 24 -30.42 -0.81 -23.50
N ASP A 25 -29.81 -0.57 -24.65
CA ASP A 25 -29.97 0.66 -25.42
C ASP A 25 -31.47 0.86 -25.83
N LEU A 26 -32.12 -0.21 -26.24
CA LEU A 26 -33.54 -0.20 -26.57
C LEU A 26 -34.44 -0.04 -25.35
N LEU A 27 -34.06 -0.66 -24.21
CA LEU A 27 -34.79 -0.54 -22.94
C LEU A 27 -34.73 0.86 -22.36
N LEU A 28 -33.58 1.56 -22.46
CA LEU A 28 -33.40 2.92 -22.02
C LEU A 28 -34.02 3.98 -22.94
N GLY A 29 -34.39 3.58 -24.18
CA GLY A 29 -34.91 4.50 -25.19
C GLY A 29 -33.88 5.46 -25.77
N VAL A 30 -32.57 5.14 -25.62
CA VAL A 30 -31.41 5.95 -26.06
C VAL A 30 -30.44 5.10 -26.89
N PRO A 31 -30.89 4.51 -28.01
CA PRO A 31 -30.10 3.62 -28.84
C PRO A 31 -28.79 4.30 -29.27
N GLY A 32 -27.66 3.64 -29.02
CA GLY A 32 -26.33 4.12 -29.38
C GLY A 32 -25.70 5.17 -28.47
N GLU A 33 -26.43 5.74 -27.51
CA GLU A 33 -25.86 6.77 -26.61
C GLU A 33 -24.85 6.20 -25.63
N ILE A 34 -25.05 4.96 -25.16
CA ILE A 34 -24.06 4.26 -24.29
C ILE A 34 -22.78 3.96 -25.06
N GLN A 35 -22.89 3.54 -26.32
CA GLN A 35 -21.74 3.28 -27.18
C GLN A 35 -20.99 4.57 -27.53
N LYS A 36 -21.72 5.70 -27.69
CA LYS A 36 -21.17 7.02 -27.90
C LYS A 36 -20.38 7.47 -26.68
N LEU A 37 -20.94 7.31 -25.49
CA LEU A 37 -20.30 7.60 -24.22
C LEU A 37 -18.98 6.80 -24.06
N GLN A 38 -18.99 5.51 -24.30
CA GLN A 38 -17.80 4.65 -24.27
C GLN A 38 -16.72 5.09 -25.26
N ARG A 39 -17.11 5.57 -26.44
CA ARG A 39 -16.15 6.04 -27.46
C ARG A 39 -15.50 7.34 -27.03
N SER A 40 -16.29 8.29 -26.51
CA SER A 40 -15.79 9.58 -26.01
C SER A 40 -14.84 9.38 -24.84
N LEU A 41 -15.17 8.52 -23.89
CA LEU A 41 -14.31 8.18 -22.76
C LEU A 41 -12.97 7.57 -23.21
N ARG A 42 -12.98 6.65 -24.17
CA ARG A 42 -11.75 6.07 -24.72
C ARG A 42 -10.85 7.11 -25.39
N ASN A 43 -11.45 8.04 -26.12
CA ASN A 43 -10.73 9.11 -26.79
C ASN A 43 -10.06 10.06 -25.78
N ILE A 44 -10.76 10.41 -24.71
CA ILE A 44 -10.26 11.25 -23.63
C ILE A 44 -9.16 10.51 -22.85
N HIS A 45 -9.36 9.24 -22.50
CA HIS A 45 -8.37 8.41 -21.82
C HIS A 45 -7.00 8.40 -22.52
N SER A 46 -7.01 8.41 -23.88
CA SER A 46 -5.78 8.36 -24.66
C SER A 46 -4.85 9.58 -24.48
N VAL A 47 -5.39 10.71 -24.00
CA VAL A 47 -4.65 11.99 -23.85
C VAL A 47 -4.49 12.47 -22.43
N LEU A 48 -5.11 11.81 -21.46
CA LEU A 48 -5.06 12.21 -20.06
C LEU A 48 -3.63 12.35 -19.51
N ARG A 49 -2.74 11.46 -19.93
CA ARG A 49 -1.35 11.47 -19.47
C ARG A 49 -0.58 12.69 -19.97
N ASP A 50 -0.84 13.14 -21.18
CA ASP A 50 -0.26 14.36 -21.73
C ASP A 50 -0.84 15.61 -21.04
N ALA A 51 -2.14 15.64 -20.85
CA ALA A 51 -2.82 16.70 -20.13
C ALA A 51 -2.31 16.86 -18.69
N GLU A 52 -2.07 15.74 -17.97
CA GLU A 52 -1.55 15.80 -16.60
C GLU A 52 -0.14 16.42 -16.52
N LYS A 53 0.73 16.11 -17.47
CA LYS A 53 2.08 16.68 -17.51
C LYS A 53 2.03 18.21 -17.70
N ARG A 54 1.11 18.68 -18.53
CA ARG A 54 0.99 20.10 -18.89
C ARG A 54 0.13 20.90 -17.92
N ARG A 55 -0.63 20.26 -17.07
CA ARG A 55 -1.59 20.88 -16.15
C ARG A 55 -1.02 22.01 -15.30
N ILE A 56 0.25 21.89 -14.87
CA ILE A 56 0.91 22.86 -13.97
C ILE A 56 1.37 24.10 -14.75
N GLU A 57 1.68 23.93 -16.03
CA GLU A 57 2.26 24.96 -16.90
C GLU A 57 1.22 25.62 -17.81
N ASP A 58 0.03 25.03 -17.97
CA ASP A 58 -0.98 25.40 -18.94
C ASP A 58 -2.38 25.46 -18.26
N GLU A 59 -2.85 26.67 -18.03
CA GLU A 59 -4.13 26.94 -17.34
C GLU A 59 -5.33 26.40 -18.13
N ASP A 60 -5.31 26.50 -19.46
CA ASP A 60 -6.38 25.97 -20.32
C ASP A 60 -6.48 24.45 -20.22
N VAL A 61 -5.35 23.75 -20.08
CA VAL A 61 -5.29 22.29 -19.87
C VAL A 61 -5.82 21.95 -18.47
N ASN A 62 -5.49 22.75 -17.46
CA ASN A 62 -6.02 22.53 -16.11
C ASN A 62 -7.55 22.68 -16.07
N ASP A 63 -8.09 23.70 -16.71
CA ASP A 63 -9.54 23.95 -16.79
C ASP A 63 -10.25 22.83 -17.55
N TRP A 64 -9.66 22.35 -18.64
CA TRP A 64 -10.14 21.18 -19.39
C TRP A 64 -10.22 19.94 -18.50
N LEU A 65 -9.21 19.68 -17.65
CA LEU A 65 -9.20 18.58 -16.69
C LEU A 65 -10.25 18.76 -15.58
N MET A 66 -10.51 19.98 -15.14
CA MET A 66 -11.52 20.25 -14.12
C MET A 66 -12.93 20.00 -14.66
N GLU A 67 -13.24 20.48 -15.87
CA GLU A 67 -14.54 20.21 -16.50
C GLU A 67 -14.76 18.72 -16.76
N LEU A 68 -13.72 18.02 -17.20
CA LEU A 68 -13.79 16.56 -17.37
C LEU A 68 -14.12 15.87 -16.04
N LYS A 69 -13.49 16.32 -14.94
CA LYS A 69 -13.74 15.80 -13.60
C LYS A 69 -15.22 15.97 -13.20
N ASP A 70 -15.79 17.13 -13.44
CA ASP A 70 -17.19 17.40 -13.10
C ASP A 70 -18.14 16.49 -13.87
N VAL A 71 -17.92 16.30 -15.17
CA VAL A 71 -18.70 15.36 -15.98
C VAL A 71 -18.56 13.92 -15.50
N MET A 72 -17.37 13.54 -15.01
CA MET A 72 -17.15 12.20 -14.48
C MET A 72 -17.90 11.96 -13.15
N TYR A 73 -18.00 12.96 -12.27
CA TYR A 73 -18.81 12.85 -11.06
C TYR A 73 -20.31 12.74 -11.39
N ASP A 74 -20.80 13.53 -12.34
CA ASP A 74 -22.20 13.44 -12.77
C ASP A 74 -22.52 12.05 -13.37
N ALA A 75 -21.56 11.43 -14.05
CA ALA A 75 -21.71 10.07 -14.57
C ALA A 75 -21.74 9.01 -13.45
N ASP A 76 -20.95 9.19 -12.39
CA ASP A 76 -20.93 8.29 -11.23
C ASP A 76 -22.24 8.40 -10.44
N ASP A 77 -22.68 9.62 -10.17
CA ASP A 77 -23.98 9.88 -9.53
C ASP A 77 -25.15 9.22 -10.30
N LEU A 78 -25.11 9.28 -11.62
CA LEU A 78 -26.11 8.63 -12.44
C LEU A 78 -26.08 7.11 -12.30
N LEU A 79 -24.89 6.50 -12.25
CA LEU A 79 -24.75 5.06 -12.03
C LEU A 79 -25.22 4.65 -10.61
N ASP A 80 -24.97 5.46 -9.62
CA ASP A 80 -25.45 5.21 -8.26
C ASP A 80 -26.96 5.36 -8.15
N GLU A 81 -27.57 6.34 -8.82
CA GLU A 81 -29.03 6.41 -8.95
C GLU A 81 -29.60 5.12 -9.59
N CYS A 82 -28.98 4.61 -10.64
CA CYS A 82 -29.38 3.37 -11.28
C CYS A 82 -29.24 2.17 -10.34
N ARG A 83 -28.17 2.09 -9.54
CA ARG A 83 -27.97 1.03 -8.55
C ARG A 83 -29.02 1.07 -7.44
N MET A 84 -29.23 2.27 -6.84
CA MET A 84 -30.22 2.45 -5.78
C MET A 84 -31.62 2.12 -6.25
N GLU A 85 -31.98 2.45 -7.49
CA GLU A 85 -33.29 2.10 -8.03
C GLU A 85 -33.40 0.59 -8.29
N ALA A 86 -32.32 -0.07 -8.75
CA ALA A 86 -32.28 -1.51 -8.90
C ALA A 86 -32.46 -2.26 -7.57
N GLU A 87 -31.87 -1.77 -6.49
CA GLU A 87 -31.98 -2.37 -5.14
C GLU A 87 -33.40 -2.33 -4.59
N LYS A 88 -34.20 -1.31 -4.89
CA LYS A 88 -35.60 -1.22 -4.46
C LYS A 88 -36.47 -2.35 -5.04
N TRP A 89 -36.03 -2.97 -6.13
CA TRP A 89 -36.77 -3.97 -6.88
C TRP A 89 -36.17 -5.38 -6.77
N THR A 90 -35.14 -5.59 -5.97
CA THR A 90 -34.65 -6.95 -5.65
C THR A 90 -35.70 -7.68 -4.80
N PRO A 91 -36.24 -8.84 -5.23
CA PRO A 91 -37.18 -9.60 -4.44
C PRO A 91 -36.55 -10.04 -3.12
N ARG A 92 -37.22 -9.82 -1.98
CA ARG A 92 -36.86 -10.47 -0.74
C ARG A 92 -37.02 -11.98 -0.90
N GLU A 93 -36.19 -12.77 -0.21
CA GLU A 93 -36.13 -14.25 -0.29
C GLU A 93 -37.46 -15.01 -0.15
N SER A 94 -38.57 -14.31 0.16
CA SER A 94 -39.90 -14.86 0.37
C SER A 94 -40.87 -14.76 -0.81
N ASP A 95 -40.49 -14.10 -1.94
CA ASP A 95 -41.38 -13.95 -3.08
C ASP A 95 -41.13 -14.99 -4.19
N PRO A 96 -42.19 -15.53 -4.84
CA PRO A 96 -42.03 -16.54 -5.88
C PRO A 96 -41.28 -15.97 -7.08
N LYS A 97 -40.20 -16.66 -7.46
CA LYS A 97 -39.30 -16.28 -8.56
C LYS A 97 -40.07 -15.99 -9.84
N PRO A 98 -39.98 -14.81 -10.46
CA PRO A 98 -40.45 -14.59 -11.80
C PRO A 98 -39.54 -15.36 -12.75
N SER A 99 -40.15 -16.19 -13.60
CA SER A 99 -39.51 -17.00 -14.64
C SER A 99 -39.09 -16.12 -15.83
N THR A 100 -38.02 -15.35 -15.66
CA THR A 100 -37.32 -14.70 -16.79
C THR A 100 -35.85 -14.80 -16.60
N SER A 101 -35.21 -15.57 -17.41
CA SER A 101 -33.79 -15.87 -17.47
C SER A 101 -32.99 -14.66 -17.96
N CYS A 102 -32.82 -13.63 -17.12
CA CYS A 102 -31.89 -12.56 -17.38
C CYS A 102 -31.13 -12.27 -16.10
N GLY A 103 -29.85 -12.69 -16.06
CA GLY A 103 -29.01 -12.76 -14.85
C GLY A 103 -28.42 -11.44 -14.38
N PHE A 104 -29.10 -10.30 -14.60
CA PHE A 104 -28.62 -9.00 -14.12
C PHE A 104 -29.69 -8.27 -13.29
N PRO A 105 -29.39 -7.87 -12.05
CA PRO A 105 -30.31 -7.10 -11.19
C PRO A 105 -30.66 -5.71 -11.74
N PHE A 106 -29.92 -5.18 -12.71
CA PHE A 106 -30.16 -3.88 -13.34
C PHE A 106 -31.47 -3.78 -14.14
N PHE A 107 -32.05 -4.89 -14.60
CA PHE A 107 -33.26 -4.83 -15.44
C PHE A 107 -34.56 -4.57 -14.69
N ALA A 108 -34.57 -4.73 -13.38
CA ALA A 108 -35.75 -4.47 -12.56
C ALA A 108 -36.09 -2.96 -12.46
N CYS A 109 -35.08 -2.08 -12.43
CA CYS A 109 -35.26 -0.63 -12.28
C CYS A 109 -35.83 0.07 -13.53
N PHE A 110 -35.76 -0.56 -14.68
CA PHE A 110 -36.26 0.02 -15.95
C PHE A 110 -37.73 -0.20 -16.23
N ARG A 111 -38.51 -0.70 -15.29
CA ARG A 111 -39.97 -0.87 -15.47
C ARG A 111 -40.73 0.47 -15.44
N GLU A 112 -40.20 1.49 -14.78
CA GLU A 112 -40.86 2.79 -14.71
C GLU A 112 -40.45 3.72 -15.87
N VAL A 113 -41.39 4.00 -16.75
CA VAL A 113 -41.16 4.79 -18.00
C VAL A 113 -40.57 6.17 -17.68
N LYS A 114 -40.96 6.77 -16.55
CA LYS A 114 -40.45 8.09 -16.12
C LYS A 114 -38.98 8.03 -15.75
N PHE A 115 -38.53 7.01 -15.00
CA PHE A 115 -37.13 6.83 -14.62
C PHE A 115 -36.26 6.58 -15.85
N ARG A 116 -36.70 5.71 -16.75
CA ARG A 116 -36.00 5.45 -18.02
C ARG A 116 -35.81 6.70 -18.85
N HIS A 117 -36.84 7.54 -18.97
CA HIS A 117 -36.72 8.79 -19.69
C HIS A 117 -35.75 9.76 -19.03
N ALA A 118 -35.78 9.87 -17.71
CA ALA A 118 -34.85 10.72 -16.95
C ALA A 118 -33.38 10.27 -17.12
N VAL A 119 -33.10 8.97 -17.00
CA VAL A 119 -31.77 8.40 -17.24
C VAL A 119 -31.30 8.65 -18.68
N GLY A 120 -32.18 8.43 -19.65
CA GLY A 120 -31.88 8.67 -21.07
C GLY A 120 -31.51 10.13 -21.36
N VAL A 121 -32.21 11.09 -20.76
CA VAL A 121 -31.90 12.53 -20.89
C VAL A 121 -30.55 12.85 -20.25
N LYS A 122 -30.25 12.32 -19.06
CA LYS A 122 -28.95 12.53 -18.38
C LYS A 122 -27.80 11.93 -19.18
N ILE A 123 -27.94 10.72 -19.75
CA ILE A 123 -26.91 10.10 -20.61
C ILE A 123 -26.64 10.96 -21.84
N LYS A 124 -27.67 11.53 -22.44
CA LYS A 124 -27.52 12.41 -23.60
C LYS A 124 -26.77 13.69 -23.22
N ASP A 125 -27.14 14.33 -22.12
CA ASP A 125 -26.44 15.50 -21.61
C ASP A 125 -24.95 15.24 -21.32
N LEU A 126 -24.64 14.10 -20.68
CA LEU A 126 -23.26 13.67 -20.45
C LEU A 126 -22.48 13.48 -21.76
N ASN A 127 -23.12 12.90 -22.78
CA ASN A 127 -22.51 12.74 -24.10
C ASN A 127 -22.21 14.07 -24.78
N ASP A 128 -23.15 15.01 -24.74
CA ASP A 128 -22.98 16.31 -25.35
C ASP A 128 -21.83 17.08 -24.69
N ARG A 129 -21.75 17.08 -23.38
CA ARG A 129 -20.63 17.70 -22.60
C ARG A 129 -19.28 16.99 -22.88
N LEU A 130 -19.23 15.66 -22.95
CA LEU A 130 -18.03 14.91 -23.30
C LEU A 130 -17.58 15.16 -24.74
N GLU A 131 -18.50 15.37 -25.68
CA GLU A 131 -18.14 15.77 -27.05
C GLU A 131 -17.51 17.15 -27.09
N GLU A 132 -18.03 18.14 -26.35
CA GLU A 132 -17.44 19.47 -26.24
C GLU A 132 -16.03 19.41 -25.65
N ILE A 133 -15.84 18.65 -24.56
CA ILE A 133 -14.53 18.40 -23.94
C ILE A 133 -13.59 17.73 -24.93
N SER A 134 -14.05 16.71 -25.65
CA SER A 134 -13.28 15.99 -26.66
C SER A 134 -12.90 16.88 -27.86
N ALA A 135 -13.78 17.76 -28.30
CA ALA A 135 -13.50 18.70 -29.38
C ALA A 135 -12.42 19.73 -29.01
N ARG A 136 -12.41 20.21 -27.78
CA ARG A 136 -11.37 21.14 -27.27
C ARG A 136 -9.99 20.51 -27.15
N ARG A 137 -9.88 19.17 -27.05
CA ARG A 137 -8.61 18.43 -27.08
C ARG A 137 -7.74 18.83 -28.26
N SER A 138 -8.31 19.00 -29.46
CA SER A 138 -7.57 19.36 -30.67
C SER A 138 -7.04 20.78 -30.61
N LYS A 139 -7.74 21.70 -29.95
CA LYS A 139 -7.30 23.10 -29.75
C LYS A 139 -6.13 23.16 -28.75
N LEU A 140 -6.14 22.30 -27.73
CA LEU A 140 -5.10 22.19 -26.71
C LEU A 140 -3.87 21.38 -27.18
N GLN A 141 -3.89 20.87 -28.42
CA GLN A 141 -2.80 20.06 -29.01
C GLN A 141 -2.35 18.91 -28.09
N LEU A 142 -3.31 18.23 -27.43
CA LEU A 142 -3.03 17.08 -26.59
C LEU A 142 -2.69 15.87 -27.44
N HIS A 143 -1.52 15.29 -27.17
CA HIS A 143 -0.99 14.17 -27.93
C HIS A 143 -1.43 12.81 -27.35
N VAL A 144 -1.76 11.87 -28.24
CA VAL A 144 -2.01 10.49 -27.85
C VAL A 144 -0.68 9.89 -27.39
N SER A 145 -0.55 9.66 -26.09
CA SER A 145 0.57 8.89 -25.56
C SER A 145 0.44 7.46 -26.06
N ALA A 146 1.42 6.97 -26.82
CA ALA A 146 1.48 5.58 -27.21
C ALA A 146 1.32 4.72 -25.95
N ALA A 147 0.30 3.88 -25.93
CA ALA A 147 0.07 2.95 -24.86
C ALA A 147 1.19 1.90 -24.89
N GLU A 148 2.32 2.20 -24.25
CA GLU A 148 3.06 1.13 -23.64
C GLU A 148 2.10 0.51 -22.65
N ARG A 149 1.65 -0.72 -22.93
CA ARG A 149 1.14 -1.61 -21.91
C ARG A 149 2.28 -1.84 -20.91
N ARG A 150 2.52 -0.86 -20.06
CA ARG A 150 3.10 -1.15 -18.77
C ARG A 150 2.00 -1.92 -18.06
N VAL A 151 2.13 -3.24 -18.05
CA VAL A 151 1.74 -4.01 -16.88
C VAL A 151 2.35 -3.21 -15.74
N VAL A 152 1.51 -2.47 -15.01
CA VAL A 152 1.93 -1.85 -13.75
C VAL A 152 2.40 -3.04 -12.96
N PRO A 153 3.71 -3.19 -12.67
CA PRO A 153 4.13 -4.23 -11.77
C PRO A 153 3.34 -3.92 -10.50
N ARG A 154 2.59 -4.88 -9.98
CA ARG A 154 2.05 -4.79 -8.64
C ARG A 154 3.23 -4.40 -7.77
N VAL A 155 3.23 -3.18 -7.29
CA VAL A 155 4.27 -2.70 -6.39
C VAL A 155 3.96 -3.37 -5.05
N SER A 156 4.36 -4.64 -4.96
CA SER A 156 4.43 -5.28 -3.65
C SER A 156 5.36 -4.41 -2.80
N ARG A 157 5.00 -4.23 -1.55
CA ARG A 157 5.84 -3.54 -0.56
C ARG A 157 7.20 -4.22 -0.56
N ILE A 158 8.19 -3.61 -1.20
CA ILE A 158 9.55 -4.17 -1.31
C ILE A 158 10.34 -3.59 -0.15
N THR A 159 10.45 -4.34 0.95
CA THR A 159 11.47 -4.06 1.95
C THR A 159 12.80 -4.62 1.45
N SER A 160 13.86 -3.89 1.73
CA SER A 160 15.23 -4.20 1.29
C SER A 160 16.09 -4.49 2.53
N PRO A 161 17.12 -5.36 2.42
CA PRO A 161 18.11 -5.51 3.48
C PRO A 161 19.03 -4.27 3.67
N VAL A 162 18.85 -3.23 2.84
CA VAL A 162 19.63 -1.99 2.94
C VAL A 162 19.28 -1.26 4.24
N MET A 163 20.30 -0.98 5.04
CA MET A 163 20.13 -0.26 6.31
C MET A 163 19.80 1.20 6.07
N GLU A 164 18.79 1.70 6.78
CA GLU A 164 18.54 3.15 6.84
C GLU A 164 19.64 3.83 7.67
N SER A 165 20.05 5.03 7.25
CA SER A 165 21.04 5.84 7.97
C SER A 165 20.57 6.33 9.35
N ASP A 166 19.29 6.17 9.62
CA ASP A 166 18.57 6.75 10.78
C ASP A 166 18.40 5.77 11.94
N MET A 167 19.10 4.64 11.92
CA MET A 167 19.07 3.69 13.03
C MET A 167 19.77 4.31 14.23
N VAL A 168 19.05 4.52 15.32
CA VAL A 168 19.53 5.07 16.57
C VAL A 168 18.91 4.36 17.77
N GLY A 169 19.61 4.38 18.90
CA GLY A 169 19.15 3.88 20.18
C GLY A 169 19.97 2.68 20.68
N GLU A 170 20.37 2.74 21.95
CA GLU A 170 21.09 1.64 22.62
C GLU A 170 20.23 0.37 22.62
N ARG A 171 18.93 0.53 22.80
CA ARG A 171 18.00 -0.59 22.79
C ARG A 171 17.99 -1.39 21.49
N LEU A 172 18.08 -0.73 20.33
CA LEU A 172 18.16 -1.40 19.06
C LEU A 172 19.43 -2.26 18.94
N GLU A 173 20.54 -1.77 19.50
CA GLU A 173 21.79 -2.52 19.56
C GLU A 173 21.64 -3.77 20.44
N GLU A 174 21.11 -3.61 21.66
CA GLU A 174 20.88 -4.71 22.60
C GLU A 174 19.95 -5.79 22.00
N ASP A 175 18.84 -5.37 21.41
CA ASP A 175 17.88 -6.28 20.77
C ASP A 175 18.51 -7.01 19.56
N ALA A 176 19.36 -6.32 18.79
CA ALA A 176 20.07 -6.91 17.67
C ALA A 176 21.12 -7.93 18.13
N GLU A 177 21.92 -7.59 19.15
CA GLU A 177 22.91 -8.51 19.72
C GLU A 177 22.24 -9.77 20.28
N ALA A 178 21.16 -9.62 21.03
CA ALA A 178 20.41 -10.74 21.59
C ALA A 178 19.86 -11.65 20.48
N LEU A 179 19.33 -11.06 19.39
CA LEU A 179 18.79 -11.83 18.27
C LEU A 179 19.90 -12.52 17.47
N VAL A 180 21.02 -11.86 17.25
CA VAL A 180 22.22 -12.44 16.59
C VAL A 180 22.74 -13.64 17.40
N GLU A 181 22.80 -13.53 18.73
CA GLU A 181 23.19 -14.66 19.60
C GLU A 181 22.25 -15.85 19.43
N GLN A 182 20.93 -15.63 19.45
CA GLN A 182 19.94 -16.69 19.26
C GLN A 182 20.02 -17.33 17.85
N LEU A 183 20.24 -16.54 16.80
CA LEU A 183 20.36 -17.02 15.43
C LEU A 183 21.64 -17.82 15.20
N THR A 184 22.74 -17.44 15.84
CA THR A 184 24.05 -18.10 15.69
C THR A 184 24.24 -19.29 16.63
N LYS A 185 23.39 -19.43 17.67
CA LYS A 185 23.44 -20.54 18.63
C LYS A 185 23.35 -21.88 17.91
N GLN A 186 24.27 -22.80 18.22
CA GLN A 186 24.26 -24.13 17.65
C GLN A 186 23.16 -24.98 18.31
N ASP A 187 22.28 -25.53 17.47
CA ASP A 187 21.30 -26.54 17.87
C ASP A 187 21.38 -27.71 16.86
N PRO A 188 22.10 -28.81 17.20
CA PRO A 188 22.26 -29.92 16.31
C PRO A 188 20.98 -30.77 16.17
N SER A 189 19.98 -30.56 17.02
CA SER A 189 18.74 -31.36 17.04
C SER A 189 17.77 -31.03 15.92
N LYS A 190 17.91 -29.85 15.27
CA LYS A 190 17.00 -29.39 14.21
C LYS A 190 17.77 -28.78 13.05
N ASN A 191 17.40 -29.17 11.84
CA ASN A 191 18.01 -28.60 10.64
C ASN A 191 17.61 -27.13 10.45
N VAL A 192 16.34 -26.84 10.50
CA VAL A 192 15.80 -25.46 10.31
C VAL A 192 15.01 -25.04 11.54
N VAL A 193 15.31 -23.87 12.07
CA VAL A 193 14.64 -23.29 13.24
C VAL A 193 14.06 -21.93 12.86
N VAL A 194 12.79 -21.71 13.19
CA VAL A 194 12.10 -20.43 13.02
C VAL A 194 12.28 -19.58 14.29
N LEU A 195 12.67 -18.31 14.12
CA LEU A 195 12.65 -17.28 15.13
C LEU A 195 11.70 -16.17 14.65
N ALA A 196 11.04 -15.49 15.56
CA ALA A 196 10.10 -14.42 15.20
C ALA A 196 10.37 -13.14 15.98
N THR A 197 10.25 -12.02 15.30
CA THR A 197 10.20 -10.67 15.88
C THR A 197 8.78 -10.15 15.77
N VAL A 198 8.15 -9.84 16.90
CA VAL A 198 6.73 -9.47 16.97
C VAL A 198 6.59 -8.06 17.56
N GLY A 199 5.61 -7.30 17.06
CA GLY A 199 5.28 -5.97 17.61
C GLY A 199 4.35 -5.18 16.68
N ILE A 200 3.79 -4.11 17.19
CA ILE A 200 2.85 -3.24 16.45
C ILE A 200 3.48 -2.61 15.20
N GLY A 201 2.64 -2.08 14.30
CA GLY A 201 3.09 -1.33 13.13
C GLY A 201 3.98 -0.15 13.52
N GLY A 202 5.06 0.06 12.78
CA GLY A 202 5.97 1.20 13.02
C GLY A 202 6.92 1.10 14.21
N ILE A 203 6.94 -0.03 14.95
CA ILE A 203 7.81 -0.22 16.12
C ILE A 203 9.29 -0.50 15.77
N GLY A 204 9.58 -0.79 14.49
CA GLY A 204 10.95 -1.02 14.02
C GLY A 204 11.35 -2.48 13.79
N LYS A 205 10.39 -3.42 13.63
CA LYS A 205 10.68 -4.85 13.35
C LYS A 205 11.58 -5.06 12.14
N THR A 206 11.23 -4.44 11.02
CA THR A 206 12.02 -4.47 9.78
C THR A 206 13.41 -3.87 10.00
N THR A 207 13.51 -2.77 10.74
CA THR A 207 14.78 -2.11 11.08
C THR A 207 15.69 -3.04 11.90
N LEU A 208 15.13 -3.73 12.91
CA LEU A 208 15.86 -4.73 13.68
C LEU A 208 16.31 -5.90 12.81
N ALA A 209 15.44 -6.42 11.98
CA ALA A 209 15.77 -7.51 11.05
C ALA A 209 16.87 -7.10 10.05
N GLN A 210 16.85 -5.87 9.52
CA GLN A 210 17.90 -5.33 8.65
C GLN A 210 19.25 -5.23 9.37
N LYS A 211 19.24 -4.75 10.61
CA LYS A 211 20.46 -4.66 11.43
C LYS A 211 21.07 -6.03 11.67
N VAL A 212 20.25 -7.00 12.08
CA VAL A 212 20.64 -8.41 12.27
C VAL A 212 21.15 -9.02 10.97
N PHE A 213 20.45 -8.84 9.86
CA PHE A 213 20.82 -9.40 8.55
C PHE A 213 22.21 -8.90 8.08
N ASN A 214 22.56 -7.65 8.43
CA ASN A 214 23.83 -7.04 8.04
C ASN A 214 24.96 -7.25 9.06
N ASP A 215 24.67 -7.87 10.19
CA ASP A 215 25.66 -8.14 11.25
C ASP A 215 26.80 -9.05 10.74
N GLY A 216 28.02 -8.76 11.18
CA GLY A 216 29.23 -9.49 10.80
C GLY A 216 29.22 -10.95 11.23
N LYS A 217 28.65 -11.27 12.42
CA LYS A 217 28.55 -12.64 12.93
C LYS A 217 27.55 -13.47 12.11
N ILE A 218 26.47 -12.82 11.66
CA ILE A 218 25.48 -13.45 10.76
C ILE A 218 26.12 -13.79 9.42
N LYS A 219 26.82 -12.83 8.79
CA LYS A 219 27.52 -13.07 7.51
C LYS A 219 28.60 -14.14 7.60
N ALA A 220 29.27 -14.24 8.72
CA ALA A 220 30.26 -15.29 8.97
C ALA A 220 29.62 -16.67 9.25
N SER A 221 28.44 -16.70 9.87
CA SER A 221 27.77 -17.92 10.32
C SER A 221 26.95 -18.60 9.22
N PHE A 222 26.42 -17.83 8.25
CA PHE A 222 25.54 -18.33 7.20
C PHE A 222 26.16 -18.12 5.83
N ARG A 223 26.32 -19.21 5.08
CA ARG A 223 26.85 -19.14 3.70
C ARG A 223 25.87 -18.44 2.74
N THR A 224 24.60 -18.61 2.99
CA THR A 224 23.52 -18.08 2.17
C THR A 224 22.58 -17.27 3.06
N THR A 225 22.42 -15.98 2.74
CA THR A 225 21.48 -15.10 3.42
C THR A 225 20.47 -14.57 2.42
N ILE A 226 19.20 -14.74 2.70
CA ILE A 226 18.08 -14.43 1.79
C ILE A 226 17.12 -13.48 2.51
N TRP A 227 16.71 -12.42 1.81
CA TRP A 227 15.70 -11.46 2.30
C TRP A 227 14.50 -11.48 1.37
N VAL A 228 13.31 -11.72 1.94
CA VAL A 228 12.05 -11.69 1.20
C VAL A 228 11.02 -10.90 2.00
N CYS A 229 10.40 -9.91 1.37
CA CYS A 229 9.24 -9.22 1.90
C CYS A 229 7.99 -9.99 1.52
N VAL A 230 7.12 -10.23 2.50
CA VAL A 230 5.85 -10.96 2.33
C VAL A 230 4.73 -9.93 2.47
N SER A 231 4.09 -9.55 1.34
CA SER A 231 2.91 -8.68 1.35
C SER A 231 1.65 -9.45 1.78
N GLN A 232 0.57 -8.74 2.12
CA GLN A 232 -0.73 -9.38 2.44
C GLN A 232 -1.26 -10.23 1.29
N GLU A 233 -1.14 -9.72 0.05
CA GLU A 233 -1.48 -10.43 -1.17
C GLU A 233 -0.20 -10.90 -1.87
N PHE A 234 0.50 -11.87 -1.30
CA PHE A 234 1.67 -12.43 -1.95
C PHE A 234 1.29 -13.50 -3.00
N SER A 235 2.06 -13.53 -4.09
CA SER A 235 2.03 -14.64 -5.02
C SER A 235 2.99 -15.72 -4.54
N GLU A 236 2.50 -16.94 -4.32
CA GLU A 236 3.35 -18.09 -3.94
C GLU A 236 4.54 -18.28 -4.88
N THR A 237 4.30 -18.11 -6.19
CA THR A 237 5.33 -18.25 -7.21
C THR A 237 6.35 -17.11 -7.15
N ASP A 238 5.93 -15.86 -6.87
CA ASP A 238 6.86 -14.74 -6.74
C ASP A 238 7.72 -14.87 -5.48
N LEU A 239 7.14 -15.36 -4.39
CA LEU A 239 7.88 -15.66 -3.18
C LEU A 239 8.98 -16.69 -3.42
N LEU A 240 8.64 -17.82 -4.04
CA LEU A 240 9.62 -18.87 -4.38
C LEU A 240 10.71 -18.36 -5.33
N ARG A 241 10.34 -17.53 -6.34
CA ARG A 241 11.32 -16.89 -7.24
C ARG A 241 12.27 -15.97 -6.49
N ASN A 242 11.77 -15.20 -5.53
CA ASN A 242 12.61 -14.31 -4.72
C ASN A 242 13.58 -15.11 -3.84
N ILE A 243 13.14 -16.26 -3.31
CA ILE A 243 14.02 -17.18 -2.57
C ILE A 243 15.08 -17.78 -3.51
N VAL A 244 14.71 -18.26 -4.70
CA VAL A 244 15.65 -18.77 -5.71
C VAL A 244 16.71 -17.73 -6.06
N LYS A 245 16.30 -16.49 -6.36
CA LYS A 245 17.22 -15.38 -6.63
C LYS A 245 18.13 -15.06 -5.44
N GLY A 246 17.55 -14.97 -4.25
CA GLY A 246 18.32 -14.70 -3.03
C GLY A 246 19.31 -15.80 -2.67
N ALA A 247 19.03 -17.05 -3.03
CA ALA A 247 19.95 -18.19 -2.91
C ALA A 247 21.02 -18.25 -3.99
N GLY A 248 21.05 -17.28 -4.92
CA GLY A 248 22.02 -17.23 -6.04
C GLY A 248 21.65 -18.12 -7.22
N GLY A 249 20.42 -18.62 -7.29
CA GLY A 249 19.91 -19.43 -8.39
C GLY A 249 19.23 -18.60 -9.49
N SER A 250 18.90 -19.30 -10.58
CA SER A 250 18.08 -18.75 -11.68
C SER A 250 16.82 -19.58 -11.83
N HIS A 251 15.67 -18.92 -11.96
CA HIS A 251 14.38 -19.59 -12.16
C HIS A 251 13.95 -19.65 -13.65
N GLY A 252 14.77 -19.11 -14.59
CA GLY A 252 14.52 -19.20 -16.04
C GLY A 252 13.15 -18.66 -16.52
N GLY A 253 12.48 -17.79 -15.72
CA GLY A 253 11.13 -17.32 -16.02
C GLY A 253 10.02 -18.28 -15.60
N GLU A 254 10.36 -19.38 -14.87
CA GLU A 254 9.42 -20.38 -14.41
C GLU A 254 8.27 -19.76 -13.59
N GLN A 255 7.03 -20.19 -13.87
CA GLN A 255 5.82 -19.66 -13.23
C GLN A 255 5.04 -20.73 -12.45
N SER A 256 5.49 -21.99 -12.52
CA SER A 256 4.83 -23.09 -11.83
C SER A 256 5.43 -23.34 -10.45
N ARG A 257 4.58 -23.37 -9.43
CA ARG A 257 4.95 -23.74 -8.07
C ARG A 257 5.67 -25.09 -8.02
N SER A 258 5.13 -26.08 -8.75
CA SER A 258 5.66 -27.46 -8.76
C SER A 258 7.10 -27.57 -9.29
N LEU A 259 7.57 -26.60 -10.07
CA LEU A 259 8.94 -26.55 -10.58
C LEU A 259 9.83 -25.63 -9.73
N LEU A 260 9.26 -24.60 -9.08
CA LEU A 260 10.02 -23.69 -8.23
C LEU A 260 10.37 -24.30 -6.86
N GLU A 261 9.47 -25.11 -6.24
CA GLU A 261 9.75 -25.77 -4.96
C GLU A 261 11.00 -26.68 -5.01
N PRO A 262 11.17 -27.57 -6.02
CA PRO A 262 12.38 -28.37 -6.16
C PRO A 262 13.65 -27.54 -6.40
N LEU A 263 13.53 -26.38 -7.07
CA LEU A 263 14.67 -25.47 -7.25
C LEU A 263 15.12 -24.88 -5.92
N VAL A 264 14.17 -24.41 -5.09
CA VAL A 264 14.46 -23.90 -3.73
C VAL A 264 15.12 -25.00 -2.90
N GLU A 265 14.54 -26.21 -2.89
CA GLU A 265 15.07 -27.35 -2.16
C GLU A 265 16.50 -27.69 -2.63
N GLY A 266 16.73 -27.77 -3.94
CA GLY A 266 18.05 -28.10 -4.49
C GLY A 266 19.14 -27.07 -4.14
N LEU A 267 18.79 -25.78 -4.13
CA LEU A 267 19.73 -24.69 -3.79
C LEU A 267 20.08 -24.65 -2.31
N LEU A 268 19.14 -25.00 -1.43
CA LEU A 268 19.31 -24.91 0.02
C LEU A 268 19.70 -26.23 0.67
N ARG A 269 19.60 -27.36 -0.03
CA ARG A 269 19.93 -28.67 0.47
C ARG A 269 21.39 -28.76 0.92
N GLY A 270 21.62 -29.13 2.19
CA GLY A 270 22.95 -29.23 2.79
C GLY A 270 23.67 -27.90 3.00
N ASN A 271 23.06 -26.77 2.67
CA ASN A 271 23.60 -25.43 2.93
C ASN A 271 23.03 -24.87 4.23
N LYS A 272 23.89 -24.24 5.05
CA LYS A 272 23.46 -23.48 6.22
C LYS A 272 23.04 -22.09 5.75
N PHE A 273 21.77 -21.74 5.92
CA PHE A 273 21.18 -20.50 5.43
C PHE A 273 20.47 -19.72 6.54
N LEU A 274 20.35 -18.41 6.32
CA LEU A 274 19.41 -17.52 6.99
C LEU A 274 18.41 -17.00 5.95
N LEU A 275 17.12 -17.27 6.18
CA LEU A 275 16.02 -16.70 5.41
C LEU A 275 15.27 -15.68 6.30
N VAL A 276 15.20 -14.43 5.88
CA VAL A 276 14.35 -13.41 6.50
C VAL A 276 13.06 -13.29 5.73
N LEU A 277 11.95 -13.50 6.41
CA LEU A 277 10.59 -13.26 5.92
C LEU A 277 10.04 -12.03 6.63
N ASP A 278 10.06 -10.90 5.93
CA ASP A 278 9.66 -9.62 6.51
C ASP A 278 8.18 -9.33 6.26
N ASP A 279 7.48 -8.86 7.30
CA ASP A 279 6.07 -8.47 7.35
C ASP A 279 5.10 -9.61 6.98
N VAL A 280 5.20 -10.76 7.68
CA VAL A 280 4.35 -11.94 7.47
C VAL A 280 2.97 -11.71 8.10
N TRP A 281 1.92 -11.91 7.30
CA TRP A 281 0.51 -11.72 7.66
C TRP A 281 -0.27 -13.03 7.84
N ASP A 282 0.19 -14.12 7.22
CA ASP A 282 -0.44 -15.43 7.30
C ASP A 282 0.60 -16.53 7.58
N ALA A 283 0.31 -17.38 8.57
CA ALA A 283 1.17 -18.49 8.93
C ALA A 283 1.08 -19.67 7.95
N GLN A 284 0.02 -19.75 7.14
CA GLN A 284 -0.17 -20.82 6.16
C GLN A 284 0.98 -20.87 5.13
N ILE A 285 1.57 -19.72 4.83
CA ILE A 285 2.77 -19.64 3.98
C ILE A 285 3.89 -20.58 4.43
N TRP A 286 4.01 -20.79 5.74
CA TRP A 286 5.02 -21.68 6.30
C TRP A 286 4.67 -23.14 6.07
N ASP A 287 3.49 -23.57 6.51
CA ASP A 287 3.11 -24.98 6.47
C ASP A 287 2.82 -25.47 5.04
N ASP A 288 2.20 -24.63 4.19
CA ASP A 288 1.75 -25.02 2.85
C ASP A 288 2.82 -24.82 1.76
N LEU A 289 3.75 -23.86 1.93
CA LEU A 289 4.67 -23.48 0.87
C LEU A 289 6.15 -23.68 1.23
N LEU A 290 6.59 -23.19 2.41
CA LEU A 290 8.02 -23.04 2.67
C LEU A 290 8.61 -24.20 3.49
N ARG A 291 7.84 -24.79 4.38
CA ARG A 291 8.35 -25.82 5.32
C ARG A 291 9.04 -26.98 4.61
N ASN A 292 8.38 -27.54 3.58
CA ASN A 292 8.89 -28.72 2.88
C ASN A 292 10.19 -28.44 2.10
N PRO A 293 10.26 -27.44 1.21
CA PRO A 293 11.49 -27.20 0.44
C PRO A 293 12.66 -26.72 1.31
N LEU A 294 12.41 -26.17 2.52
CA LEU A 294 13.48 -25.73 3.42
C LEU A 294 14.03 -26.82 4.35
N GLN A 295 13.32 -27.94 4.52
CA GLN A 295 13.72 -29.02 5.44
C GLN A 295 15.09 -29.66 5.11
N GLY A 296 15.50 -29.63 3.83
CA GLY A 296 16.79 -30.15 3.38
C GLY A 296 18.00 -29.29 3.76
N GLY A 297 17.79 -28.14 4.40
CA GLY A 297 18.88 -27.28 4.88
C GLY A 297 19.79 -27.94 5.90
N ALA A 298 21.05 -27.52 5.96
CA ALA A 298 22.00 -28.01 6.96
C ALA A 298 21.56 -27.65 8.39
N ALA A 299 22.01 -28.45 9.35
CA ALA A 299 21.80 -28.17 10.77
C ALA A 299 22.28 -26.75 11.13
N GLY A 300 21.45 -26.02 11.86
CA GLY A 300 21.72 -24.64 12.22
C GLY A 300 21.23 -23.60 11.20
N SER A 301 20.50 -24.01 10.15
CA SER A 301 19.77 -23.05 9.29
C SER A 301 18.68 -22.35 10.09
N ARG A 302 18.40 -21.10 9.75
CA ARG A 302 17.45 -20.22 10.47
C ARG A 302 16.48 -19.53 9.52
N VAL A 303 15.26 -19.35 10.02
CA VAL A 303 14.26 -18.48 9.41
C VAL A 303 13.91 -17.41 10.44
N LEU A 304 14.13 -16.14 10.10
CA LEU A 304 13.72 -14.99 10.91
C LEU A 304 12.46 -14.39 10.29
N VAL A 305 11.40 -14.34 11.09
CA VAL A 305 10.11 -13.81 10.66
C VAL A 305 9.83 -12.52 11.39
N THR A 306 9.39 -11.48 10.69
CA THR A 306 8.80 -10.31 11.33
C THR A 306 7.28 -10.32 11.12
N THR A 307 6.51 -10.02 12.15
CA THR A 307 5.05 -9.98 12.08
C THR A 307 4.45 -9.04 13.12
N ARG A 308 3.24 -8.57 12.86
CA ARG A 308 2.46 -7.78 13.84
C ARG A 308 1.67 -8.67 14.82
N ASN A 309 1.48 -9.95 14.50
CA ASN A 309 0.62 -10.86 15.25
C ASN A 309 1.43 -12.00 15.89
N ALA A 310 1.45 -12.03 17.22
CA ALA A 310 2.09 -13.12 17.97
C ALA A 310 1.46 -14.51 17.70
N GLY A 311 0.21 -14.55 17.24
CA GLY A 311 -0.46 -15.77 16.81
C GLY A 311 0.24 -16.44 15.63
N ILE A 312 0.72 -15.65 14.65
CA ILE A 312 1.47 -16.12 13.48
C ILE A 312 2.78 -16.77 13.93
N ALA A 313 3.54 -16.12 14.80
CA ALA A 313 4.79 -16.69 15.34
C ALA A 313 4.56 -18.06 16.01
N ARG A 314 3.46 -18.19 16.78
CA ARG A 314 3.10 -19.47 17.42
C ARG A 314 2.69 -20.54 16.42
N GLN A 315 1.88 -20.20 15.41
CA GLN A 315 1.45 -21.11 14.36
C GLN A 315 2.64 -21.60 13.53
N MET A 316 3.60 -20.72 13.20
CA MET A 316 4.86 -21.08 12.55
C MET A 316 5.82 -21.85 13.46
N LYS A 317 5.42 -22.16 14.70
CA LYS A 317 6.21 -22.91 15.71
C LYS A 317 7.59 -22.28 15.96
N ALA A 318 7.63 -20.93 16.05
CA ALA A 318 8.84 -20.20 16.35
C ALA A 318 9.44 -20.70 17.68
N ALA A 319 10.71 -21.10 17.66
CA ALA A 319 11.43 -21.58 18.84
C ALA A 319 11.79 -20.44 19.79
N HIS A 320 11.88 -19.21 19.27
CA HIS A 320 12.12 -18.00 20.02
C HIS A 320 11.27 -16.87 19.43
N VAL A 321 10.62 -16.12 20.31
CA VAL A 321 9.82 -14.95 19.95
C VAL A 321 10.42 -13.72 20.66
N HIS A 322 10.96 -12.79 19.88
CA HIS A 322 11.44 -11.52 20.36
C HIS A 322 10.30 -10.48 20.27
N GLU A 323 9.83 -10.01 21.40
CA GLU A 323 8.79 -8.98 21.48
C GLU A 323 9.44 -7.60 21.48
N MET A 324 9.18 -6.83 20.43
CA MET A 324 9.63 -5.44 20.31
C MET A 324 9.00 -4.58 21.38
N LYS A 325 9.80 -3.75 21.99
CA LYS A 325 9.35 -2.75 22.99
C LYS A 325 9.43 -1.34 22.40
N LEU A 326 8.62 -0.45 22.93
CA LEU A 326 8.67 0.98 22.61
C LEU A 326 10.02 1.57 23.00
N LEU A 327 10.45 2.61 22.31
CA LEU A 327 11.72 3.29 22.60
C LEU A 327 11.69 3.93 23.99
N PRO A 328 12.77 3.79 24.76
CA PRO A 328 12.98 4.61 25.95
C PRO A 328 12.98 6.11 25.59
N PRO A 329 12.65 7.00 26.53
CA PRO A 329 12.59 8.44 26.25
C PRO A 329 13.87 9.02 25.64
N GLU A 330 15.04 8.60 26.10
CA GLU A 330 16.34 9.08 25.59
C GLU A 330 16.62 8.62 24.15
N ASP A 331 16.31 7.36 23.82
CA ASP A 331 16.42 6.85 22.45
C ASP A 331 15.40 7.55 21.53
N GLY A 332 14.18 7.79 22.04
CA GLY A 332 13.16 8.57 21.36
C GLY A 332 13.62 10.00 21.06
N TRP A 333 14.28 10.66 22.01
CA TRP A 333 14.88 11.98 21.82
C TRP A 333 15.97 11.95 20.76
N SER A 334 16.88 10.99 20.83
CA SER A 334 17.95 10.81 19.84
C SER A 334 17.41 10.64 18.43
N LEU A 335 16.33 9.84 18.27
CA LEU A 335 15.65 9.66 17.00
C LEU A 335 14.98 10.94 16.53
N LEU A 336 14.30 11.68 17.43
CA LEU A 336 13.64 12.94 17.12
C LEU A 336 14.66 13.98 16.63
N CYS A 337 15.77 14.17 17.35
CA CYS A 337 16.84 15.06 16.95
C CYS A 337 17.35 14.73 15.56
N LYS A 338 17.71 13.49 15.32
CA LYS A 338 18.24 13.05 14.02
C LYS A 338 17.27 13.27 12.86
N LYS A 339 15.96 13.24 13.13
CA LYS A 339 14.93 13.51 12.10
C LYS A 339 14.58 14.98 11.94
N ALA A 340 14.68 15.76 13.02
CA ALA A 340 14.37 17.19 13.01
C ALA A 340 15.55 18.06 12.53
N THR A 341 16.76 17.48 12.40
CA THR A 341 17.98 18.18 11.99
C THR A 341 18.54 17.62 10.68
N MET A 342 19.34 18.43 9.96
CA MET A 342 19.95 18.05 8.69
C MET A 342 21.41 17.59 8.85
N ASN A 343 22.07 18.04 9.93
CA ASN A 343 23.50 17.79 10.16
C ASN A 343 23.84 17.74 11.65
N ALA A 344 25.05 17.30 11.95
CA ALA A 344 25.54 17.15 13.34
C ALA A 344 25.71 18.48 14.10
N GLU A 345 25.79 19.62 13.43
CA GLU A 345 25.85 20.93 14.05
C GLU A 345 24.48 21.34 14.57
N GLU A 346 23.45 21.22 13.72
CA GLU A 346 22.06 21.42 14.13
C GLU A 346 21.63 20.46 15.24
N GLU A 347 22.10 19.20 15.21
CA GLU A 347 21.81 18.21 16.25
C GLU A 347 22.39 18.67 17.63
N ARG A 348 23.58 19.28 17.67
CA ARG A 348 24.12 19.89 18.86
C ARG A 348 23.32 21.12 19.29
N ASP A 349 22.95 21.96 18.33
CA ASP A 349 22.16 23.16 18.59
C ASP A 349 20.75 22.82 19.09
N ALA A 350 20.18 21.70 18.66
CA ALA A 350 18.87 21.25 19.12
C ALA A 350 18.81 20.90 20.64
N GLN A 351 19.93 20.77 21.32
CA GLN A 351 19.97 20.39 22.76
C GLN A 351 19.20 21.37 23.66
N TYR A 352 19.12 22.66 23.32
CA TYR A 352 18.29 23.60 24.06
C TYR A 352 16.80 23.37 23.96
N LEU A 353 16.34 22.54 23.01
CA LEU A 353 14.95 22.12 22.80
C LEU A 353 14.63 20.78 23.49
N LYS A 354 15.62 20.15 24.17
CA LYS A 354 15.45 18.79 24.72
C LYS A 354 14.21 18.66 25.60
N ASP A 355 13.95 19.62 26.48
CA ASP A 355 12.79 19.58 27.39
C ASP A 355 11.46 19.54 26.65
N THR A 356 11.35 20.34 25.59
CA THR A 356 10.15 20.35 24.74
C THR A 356 10.07 19.09 23.87
N GLY A 357 11.21 18.67 23.33
CA GLY A 357 11.31 17.46 22.52
C GLY A 357 10.98 16.19 23.27
N MET A 358 11.43 16.06 24.53
CA MET A 358 11.09 14.91 25.39
C MET A 358 9.57 14.81 25.63
N LYS A 359 8.88 15.93 25.82
CA LYS A 359 7.41 15.96 25.94
C LYS A 359 6.73 15.56 24.63
N ILE A 360 7.29 15.91 23.48
CA ILE A 360 6.79 15.46 22.18
C ILE A 360 7.01 13.96 22.01
N VAL A 361 8.17 13.42 22.40
CA VAL A 361 8.45 11.97 22.41
C VAL A 361 7.47 11.22 23.30
N GLU A 362 7.15 11.78 24.48
CA GLU A 362 6.11 11.22 25.37
C GLU A 362 4.74 11.18 24.68
N LYS A 363 4.34 12.25 23.96
CA LYS A 363 3.12 12.27 23.15
C LYS A 363 3.11 11.23 22.01
N CYS A 364 4.27 10.88 21.49
CA CYS A 364 4.44 9.81 20.50
C CYS A 364 4.41 8.40 21.13
N GLY A 365 4.30 8.29 22.47
CA GLY A 365 4.27 7.02 23.19
C GLY A 365 5.51 6.15 22.98
N GLY A 366 6.66 6.73 22.61
CA GLY A 366 7.89 5.99 22.31
C GLY A 366 7.83 5.18 20.99
N LEU A 367 6.82 5.39 20.14
CA LEU A 367 6.70 4.67 18.86
C LEU A 367 7.62 5.29 17.80
N PRO A 368 8.61 4.55 17.25
CA PRO A 368 9.57 5.07 16.28
C PRO A 368 8.93 5.76 15.06
N LEU A 369 7.88 5.17 14.51
CA LEU A 369 7.18 5.76 13.35
C LEU A 369 6.58 7.14 13.68
N ALA A 370 5.92 7.27 14.83
CA ALA A 370 5.35 8.54 15.28
C ALA A 370 6.44 9.60 15.48
N ILE A 371 7.55 9.21 16.11
CA ILE A 371 8.71 10.11 16.36
C ILE A 371 9.33 10.54 15.03
N LYS A 372 9.58 9.62 14.10
CA LYS A 372 10.10 9.94 12.76
C LYS A 372 9.19 10.92 12.01
N THR A 373 7.88 10.70 12.07
CA THR A 373 6.87 11.54 11.40
C THR A 373 6.88 12.96 11.96
N ILE A 374 6.85 13.11 13.29
CA ILE A 374 6.91 14.42 13.94
C ILE A 374 8.28 15.09 13.74
N GLY A 375 9.36 14.32 13.73
CA GLY A 375 10.68 14.85 13.40
C GLY A 375 10.74 15.51 12.03
N GLY A 376 10.06 14.94 11.03
CA GLY A 376 9.88 15.55 9.71
C GLY A 376 9.14 16.90 9.78
N VAL A 377 8.01 16.95 10.49
CA VAL A 377 7.23 18.17 10.71
C VAL A 377 8.07 19.27 11.41
N LEU A 378 8.83 18.89 12.42
CA LEU A 378 9.68 19.84 13.17
C LEU A 378 10.86 20.34 12.35
N ARG A 379 11.42 19.50 11.49
CA ARG A 379 12.48 19.90 10.54
C ARG A 379 12.03 21.02 9.63
N ASP A 380 10.82 20.91 9.06
CA ASP A 380 10.27 21.92 8.16
C ASP A 380 9.96 23.24 8.86
N ARG A 381 9.73 23.21 10.19
CA ARG A 381 9.53 24.39 11.05
C ARG A 381 10.82 24.97 11.64
N GLY A 382 11.95 24.28 11.45
CA GLY A 382 13.26 24.66 11.94
C GLY A 382 13.44 24.54 13.46
N LEU A 383 14.64 24.83 13.93
CA LEU A 383 15.01 24.80 15.36
C LEU A 383 14.47 26.06 16.08
N ASN A 384 13.15 26.11 16.26
CA ASN A 384 12.46 27.24 16.89
C ASN A 384 11.61 26.75 18.07
N ARG A 385 11.93 27.21 19.29
CA ARG A 385 11.21 26.80 20.51
C ARG A 385 9.70 27.08 20.41
N SER A 386 9.28 28.22 19.90
CA SER A 386 7.86 28.57 19.78
C SER A 386 7.12 27.62 18.84
N ALA A 387 7.73 27.24 17.71
CA ALA A 387 7.16 26.30 16.75
C ALA A 387 7.05 24.88 17.34
N TRP A 388 8.05 24.44 18.11
CA TRP A 388 8.01 23.14 18.78
C TRP A 388 6.95 23.09 19.90
N GLU A 389 6.80 24.19 20.65
CA GLU A 389 5.74 24.32 21.66
C GLU A 389 4.34 24.37 21.04
N GLU A 390 4.17 24.95 19.86
CA GLU A 390 2.92 24.93 19.10
C GLU A 390 2.54 23.50 18.71
N VAL A 391 3.50 22.72 18.18
CA VAL A 391 3.31 21.31 17.89
C VAL A 391 2.90 20.54 19.14
N LEU A 392 3.60 20.77 20.27
CA LEU A 392 3.30 20.10 21.54
C LEU A 392 1.89 20.42 22.06
N ARG A 393 1.41 21.66 21.88
CA ARG A 393 0.06 22.09 22.33
C ARG A 393 -1.06 21.79 21.36
N SER A 394 -0.76 21.24 20.20
CA SER A 394 -1.76 20.97 19.17
C SER A 394 -2.90 20.07 19.68
N ALA A 395 -4.14 20.43 19.36
CA ALA A 395 -5.32 19.60 19.63
C ALA A 395 -5.32 18.27 18.87
N ALA A 396 -4.43 18.11 17.90
CA ALA A 396 -4.27 16.87 17.14
C ALA A 396 -3.95 15.66 18.03
N TRP A 397 -3.24 15.87 19.15
CA TRP A 397 -2.89 14.82 20.11
C TRP A 397 -4.08 14.21 20.85
N SER A 398 -5.21 14.93 20.93
CA SER A 398 -6.41 14.54 21.68
C SER A 398 -7.47 13.84 20.81
N ARG A 399 -7.21 13.63 19.51
CA ARG A 399 -8.18 12.98 18.62
C ARG A 399 -8.22 11.47 18.87
N THR A 400 -9.44 10.95 19.10
CA THR A 400 -9.73 9.56 19.48
C THR A 400 -9.98 8.66 18.26
N GLY A 401 -9.59 7.39 18.35
CA GLY A 401 -9.96 6.34 17.39
C GLY A 401 -8.89 5.34 17.01
N LEU A 402 -7.60 5.65 17.23
CA LEU A 402 -6.45 4.75 17.10
C LEU A 402 -5.55 4.88 18.35
N PRO A 403 -4.50 4.07 18.52
CA PRO A 403 -3.61 4.20 19.68
C PRO A 403 -3.13 5.63 19.89
N GLU A 404 -3.24 6.14 21.11
CA GLU A 404 -2.78 7.47 21.50
C GLU A 404 -1.35 7.72 21.01
N GLY A 405 -1.04 8.88 20.50
CA GLY A 405 0.27 9.26 20.01
C GLY A 405 0.49 9.07 18.51
N ILE A 406 0.10 7.94 17.92
CA ILE A 406 0.27 7.70 16.47
C ILE A 406 -0.62 8.65 15.68
N HIS A 407 -1.85 8.82 16.09
CA HIS A 407 -2.83 9.69 15.45
C HIS A 407 -2.41 11.14 15.42
N GLY A 408 -1.97 11.67 16.55
CA GLY A 408 -1.55 13.05 16.63
C GLY A 408 -0.40 13.35 15.68
N ALA A 409 0.61 12.48 15.65
CA ALA A 409 1.76 12.62 14.77
C ALA A 409 1.40 12.52 13.28
N LEU A 410 0.62 11.52 12.90
CA LEU A 410 0.18 11.34 11.51
C LEU A 410 -0.76 12.46 11.07
N TYR A 411 -1.67 12.88 11.94
CA TYR A 411 -2.59 13.97 11.64
C TYR A 411 -1.86 15.32 11.46
N LEU A 412 -0.87 15.63 12.29
CA LEU A 412 -0.04 16.82 12.13
C LEU A 412 0.74 16.78 10.82
N SER A 413 1.35 15.64 10.50
CA SER A 413 2.04 15.47 9.22
C SER A 413 1.09 15.64 8.03
N TYR A 414 -0.14 15.10 8.12
CA TYR A 414 -1.16 15.32 7.10
C TYR A 414 -1.57 16.78 6.99
N GLN A 415 -1.72 17.50 8.12
CA GLN A 415 -2.06 18.93 8.11
C GLN A 415 -0.99 19.81 7.43
N ASP A 416 0.28 19.44 7.56
CA ASP A 416 1.40 20.17 6.96
C ASP A 416 1.58 19.86 5.45
N LEU A 417 0.91 18.83 4.92
CA LEU A 417 0.93 18.54 3.48
C LEU A 417 0.31 19.68 2.67
N PRO A 418 0.92 20.07 1.54
CA PRO A 418 0.27 20.92 0.54
C PRO A 418 -1.08 20.35 0.09
N SER A 419 -2.03 21.21 -0.27
CA SER A 419 -3.41 20.81 -0.59
C SER A 419 -3.51 19.73 -1.67
N HIS A 420 -2.65 19.78 -2.69
CA HIS A 420 -2.61 18.78 -3.74
C HIS A 420 -2.13 17.39 -3.25
N LEU A 421 -1.18 17.36 -2.31
CA LEU A 421 -0.72 16.10 -1.70
C LEU A 421 -1.74 15.54 -0.71
N LYS A 422 -2.50 16.39 0.00
CA LYS A 422 -3.64 15.94 0.83
C LYS A 422 -4.67 15.18 0.00
N GLN A 423 -4.99 15.66 -1.19
CA GLN A 423 -5.91 14.98 -2.11
C GLN A 423 -5.36 13.61 -2.55
N CYS A 424 -4.06 13.54 -2.89
CA CYS A 424 -3.41 12.27 -3.21
C CYS A 424 -3.47 11.28 -2.03
N PHE A 425 -3.23 11.77 -0.81
CA PHE A 425 -3.29 10.93 0.39
C PHE A 425 -4.71 10.42 0.67
N LEU A 426 -5.72 11.28 0.53
CA LEU A 426 -7.13 10.87 0.67
C LEU A 426 -7.54 9.84 -0.38
N TYR A 427 -6.99 9.94 -1.59
CA TYR A 427 -7.23 8.96 -2.64
C TYR A 427 -6.71 7.56 -2.29
N CYS A 428 -5.60 7.46 -1.57
CA CYS A 428 -5.09 6.17 -1.09
C CYS A 428 -6.10 5.44 -0.18
N ALA A 429 -7.01 6.16 0.49
CA ALA A 429 -8.03 5.55 1.34
C ALA A 429 -9.13 4.79 0.57
N LEU A 430 -9.20 4.94 -0.75
CA LEU A 430 -10.13 4.22 -1.62
C LEU A 430 -9.63 2.80 -1.99
N PHE A 431 -8.37 2.51 -1.71
CA PHE A 431 -7.77 1.21 -2.00
C PHE A 431 -7.69 0.37 -0.73
N GLN A 432 -7.74 -0.93 -0.91
CA GLN A 432 -7.46 -1.87 0.18
C GLN A 432 -5.99 -1.72 0.61
N GLU A 433 -5.70 -2.05 1.87
CA GLU A 433 -4.33 -2.07 2.39
C GLU A 433 -3.49 -3.03 1.54
N ASP A 434 -2.31 -2.58 1.09
CA ASP A 434 -1.37 -3.29 0.21
C ASP A 434 -1.82 -3.55 -1.25
N PHE A 435 -2.80 -2.78 -1.75
CA PHE A 435 -3.22 -2.81 -3.17
C PHE A 435 -2.17 -2.18 -4.10
#